data_1e443d68cdae8998d5d330fef98be6cc
#
_entry.id   1e443d68cdae8998d5d330fef98be6cc
#
_cell.length_a   1.000
_cell.length_b   1.000
_cell.length_c   1.000
_cell.angle_alpha   90.00
_cell.angle_beta   90.00
_cell.angle_gamma   90.00
#
_symmetry.space_group_name_H-M   'P 1'
#
loop_
_entity.id
_entity.type
_entity.pdbx_description
1 polymer ?
#
loop_
_entity_poly.entity_id
_entity_poly.type
_entity_poly.pdbx_seq_one_letter_code
_entity_poly.pdbx_strand_id
1 'polypeptide(L)'
;MPKHPAAKAPPEQQTSLHLQSFLPYRLVVLADQVSHCIAHIYSDRFNLTRPEWRALVALVELGPVSATEIAAHSTLDKMSTSRAIKGLEEKGYLRRADAAEDRRNKIINLTAAGRGLYNKIAPLVLAQETYLLEIFSADERSMLDRLLRGLEQRAQDLQKQN
;
A
#
# COMPACT_ATOMS: atom_id res chain seq x y z
N MET A 1 -9.03 18.64 -69.47
CA MET A 1 -8.39 18.72 -68.15
C MET A 1 -8.99 17.64 -67.26
N PRO A 2 -8.26 16.60 -66.86
CA PRO A 2 -8.77 15.55 -66.00
C PRO A 2 -8.71 16.00 -64.53
N LYS A 3 -9.84 15.87 -63.82
CA LYS A 3 -9.94 16.11 -62.38
C LYS A 3 -9.15 15.06 -61.60
N HIS A 4 -8.18 15.52 -60.81
CA HIS A 4 -7.48 14.71 -59.84
C HIS A 4 -8.47 14.25 -58.76
N PRO A 5 -8.52 12.97 -58.39
CA PRO A 5 -9.30 12.52 -57.23
C PRO A 5 -8.62 12.97 -55.95
N ALA A 6 -9.38 13.61 -55.05
CA ALA A 6 -8.94 14.02 -53.74
C ALA A 6 -8.42 12.80 -52.95
N ALA A 7 -7.21 12.88 -52.46
CA ALA A 7 -6.64 11.86 -51.58
C ALA A 7 -7.49 11.72 -50.30
N LYS A 8 -8.03 10.55 -50.08
CA LYS A 8 -8.71 10.17 -48.83
C LYS A 8 -7.74 10.33 -47.67
N ALA A 9 -8.08 11.17 -46.70
CA ALA A 9 -7.35 11.27 -45.43
C ALA A 9 -7.22 9.86 -44.81
N PRO A 10 -6.06 9.54 -44.20
CA PRO A 10 -5.92 8.26 -43.52
C PRO A 10 -6.93 8.17 -42.37
N PRO A 11 -7.47 6.97 -42.08
CA PRO A 11 -8.43 6.82 -41.01
C PRO A 11 -7.78 7.26 -39.70
N GLU A 12 -8.42 8.14 -38.94
CA GLU A 12 -8.07 8.46 -37.57
C GLU A 12 -8.06 7.15 -36.80
N GLN A 13 -6.86 6.70 -36.41
CA GLN A 13 -6.73 5.57 -35.51
C GLN A 13 -7.35 5.97 -34.18
N GLN A 14 -8.60 5.55 -33.96
CA GLN A 14 -9.25 5.68 -32.66
C GLN A 14 -8.38 4.90 -31.66
N THR A 15 -7.62 5.63 -30.86
CA THR A 15 -6.86 5.06 -29.75
C THR A 15 -7.85 4.56 -28.71
N SER A 16 -8.23 3.27 -28.77
CA SER A 16 -9.11 2.68 -27.77
C SER A 16 -8.31 2.16 -26.58
N LEU A 17 -8.63 2.66 -25.39
CA LEU A 17 -8.07 2.15 -24.14
C LEU A 17 -8.81 0.89 -23.71
N HIS A 18 -8.10 -0.23 -23.62
CA HIS A 18 -8.65 -1.48 -23.06
C HIS A 18 -8.17 -1.66 -21.62
N LEU A 19 -9.05 -1.50 -20.64
CA LEU A 19 -8.72 -1.57 -19.20
C LEU A 19 -7.97 -2.86 -18.82
N GLN A 20 -8.41 -4.01 -19.34
CA GLN A 20 -7.83 -5.32 -19.02
C GLN A 20 -6.35 -5.46 -19.41
N SER A 21 -5.89 -4.73 -20.44
CA SER A 21 -4.50 -4.71 -20.89
C SER A 21 -3.73 -3.46 -20.41
N PHE A 22 -4.42 -2.49 -19.82
CA PHE A 22 -3.83 -1.25 -19.33
C PHE A 22 -3.08 -1.49 -18.02
N LEU A 23 -1.75 -1.36 -18.03
CA LEU A 23 -0.89 -1.68 -16.89
C LEU A 23 -1.32 -1.02 -15.57
N PRO A 24 -1.62 0.30 -15.49
CA PRO A 24 -2.04 0.91 -14.23
C PRO A 24 -3.29 0.26 -13.63
N TYR A 25 -4.28 -0.10 -14.45
CA TYR A 25 -5.47 -0.80 -13.99
C TYR A 25 -5.15 -2.21 -13.47
N ARG A 26 -4.31 -2.96 -14.19
CA ARG A 26 -3.88 -4.30 -13.76
C ARG A 26 -3.16 -4.27 -12.41
N LEU A 27 -2.33 -3.25 -12.16
CA LEU A 27 -1.65 -3.09 -10.87
C LEU A 27 -2.65 -2.82 -9.73
N VAL A 28 -3.67 -1.98 -9.95
CA VAL A 28 -4.72 -1.73 -8.95
C VAL A 28 -5.48 -3.01 -8.62
N VAL A 29 -5.91 -3.76 -9.65
CA VAL A 29 -6.64 -5.03 -9.47
C VAL A 29 -5.78 -6.06 -8.73
N LEU A 30 -4.51 -6.23 -9.13
CA LEU A 30 -3.59 -7.15 -8.48
C LEU A 30 -3.35 -6.77 -7.02
N ALA A 31 -3.10 -5.50 -6.73
CA ALA A 31 -2.89 -5.02 -5.36
C ALA A 31 -4.11 -5.28 -4.48
N ASP A 32 -5.32 -5.11 -5.02
CA ASP A 32 -6.57 -5.39 -4.30
C ASP A 32 -6.73 -6.89 -4.02
N GLN A 33 -6.51 -7.75 -5.02
CA GLN A 33 -6.56 -9.21 -4.87
C GLN A 33 -5.56 -9.72 -3.83
N VAL A 34 -4.30 -9.32 -3.92
CA VAL A 34 -3.25 -9.71 -2.96
C VAL A 34 -3.60 -9.21 -1.55
N SER A 35 -4.09 -7.97 -1.44
CA SER A 35 -4.50 -7.42 -0.15
C SER A 35 -5.66 -8.19 0.47
N HIS A 36 -6.64 -8.64 -0.31
CA HIS A 36 -7.75 -9.46 0.18
C HIS A 36 -7.28 -10.84 0.65
N CYS A 37 -6.38 -11.49 -0.09
CA CYS A 37 -5.81 -12.78 0.31
C CYS A 37 -5.08 -12.71 1.66
N ILE A 38 -4.47 -11.58 1.99
CA ILE A 38 -3.75 -11.38 3.25
C ILE A 38 -4.70 -10.93 4.37
N ALA A 39 -5.76 -10.18 4.03
CA ALA A 39 -6.63 -9.51 5.00
C ALA A 39 -7.27 -10.49 6.00
N HIS A 40 -7.72 -11.68 5.56
CA HIS A 40 -8.36 -12.67 6.43
C HIS A 40 -7.47 -13.11 7.59
N ILE A 41 -6.13 -13.05 7.44
CA ILE A 41 -5.19 -13.43 8.50
C ILE A 41 -5.37 -12.55 9.73
N TYR A 42 -5.44 -11.23 9.54
CA TYR A 42 -5.53 -10.28 10.64
C TYR A 42 -6.96 -9.83 10.94
N SER A 43 -7.91 -9.96 10.00
CA SER A 43 -9.30 -9.61 10.25
C SER A 43 -10.03 -10.70 11.04
N ASP A 44 -9.99 -11.94 10.58
CA ASP A 44 -10.84 -13.00 11.11
C ASP A 44 -10.34 -13.51 12.47
N ARG A 45 -9.03 -13.58 12.63
CA ARG A 45 -8.40 -14.14 13.84
C ARG A 45 -8.04 -13.11 14.90
N PHE A 46 -7.80 -11.86 14.49
CA PHE A 46 -7.28 -10.81 15.38
C PHE A 46 -8.14 -9.55 15.39
N ASN A 47 -9.26 -9.54 14.64
CA ASN A 47 -10.19 -8.42 14.57
C ASN A 47 -9.52 -7.07 14.24
N LEU A 48 -8.59 -7.09 13.28
CA LEU A 48 -7.95 -5.89 12.77
C LEU A 48 -8.46 -5.56 11.36
N THR A 49 -8.75 -4.31 11.14
CA THR A 49 -8.98 -3.78 9.78
C THR A 49 -7.64 -3.62 9.03
N ARG A 50 -7.68 -3.57 7.68
CA ARG A 50 -6.49 -3.32 6.86
C ARG A 50 -5.74 -2.03 7.27
N PRO A 51 -6.40 -0.88 7.50
CA PRO A 51 -5.73 0.31 8.01
C PRO A 51 -5.09 0.12 9.38
N GLU A 52 -5.74 -0.60 10.31
CA GLU A 52 -5.18 -0.89 11.64
C GLU A 52 -3.91 -1.75 11.53
N TRP A 53 -3.94 -2.80 10.70
CA TRP A 53 -2.75 -3.62 10.46
C TRP A 53 -1.59 -2.79 9.89
N ARG A 54 -1.84 -1.97 8.86
CA ARG A 54 -0.82 -1.08 8.27
C ARG A 54 -0.26 -0.08 9.28
N ALA A 55 -1.10 0.54 10.09
CA ALA A 55 -0.67 1.47 11.13
C ALA A 55 0.15 0.76 12.23
N LEU A 56 -0.22 -0.47 12.58
CA LEU A 56 0.53 -1.30 13.54
C LEU A 56 1.93 -1.62 13.01
N VAL A 57 2.04 -2.05 11.75
CA VAL A 57 3.33 -2.32 11.09
C VAL A 57 4.20 -1.06 11.04
N ALA A 58 3.64 0.08 10.61
CA ALA A 58 4.34 1.36 10.58
C ALA A 58 4.94 1.72 11.96
N LEU A 59 4.19 1.53 13.04
CA LEU A 59 4.67 1.77 14.40
C LEU A 59 5.77 0.80 14.85
N VAL A 60 5.76 -0.43 14.34
CA VAL A 60 6.83 -1.39 14.61
C VAL A 60 8.13 -0.99 13.92
N GLU A 61 8.04 -0.51 12.70
CA GLU A 61 9.20 -0.14 11.86
C GLU A 61 9.79 1.23 12.23
N LEU A 62 8.94 2.23 12.44
CA LEU A 62 9.36 3.60 12.72
C LEU A 62 9.65 3.86 14.22
N GLY A 63 9.05 3.07 15.11
CA GLY A 63 9.05 3.39 16.53
C GLY A 63 8.02 4.47 16.89
N PRO A 64 8.26 5.26 17.97
CA PRO A 64 7.37 6.34 18.39
C PRO A 64 7.34 7.48 17.38
N VAL A 65 6.18 7.73 16.77
CA VAL A 65 6.01 8.72 15.70
C VAL A 65 4.64 9.40 15.75
N SER A 66 4.48 10.47 14.98
CA SER A 66 3.21 11.18 14.79
C SER A 66 2.25 10.44 13.87
N ALA A 67 0.97 10.82 13.91
CA ALA A 67 -0.03 10.30 12.98
C ALA A 67 0.30 10.61 11.51
N THR A 68 0.95 11.73 11.23
CA THR A 68 1.37 12.13 9.88
C THR A 68 2.44 11.19 9.32
N GLU A 69 3.41 10.81 10.14
CA GLU A 69 4.45 9.86 9.74
C GLU A 69 3.88 8.46 9.51
N ILE A 70 2.93 8.01 10.35
CA ILE A 70 2.21 6.76 10.14
C ILE A 70 1.46 6.81 8.80
N ALA A 71 0.74 7.90 8.50
CA ALA A 71 0.00 8.07 7.25
C ALA A 71 0.93 7.96 6.03
N ALA A 72 2.04 8.69 6.06
CA ALA A 72 3.01 8.70 4.98
C ALA A 72 3.63 7.31 4.74
N HIS A 73 4.04 6.63 5.83
CA HIS A 73 4.69 5.32 5.75
C HIS A 73 3.71 4.21 5.30
N SER A 74 2.48 4.23 5.81
CA SER A 74 1.47 3.20 5.51
C SER A 74 0.64 3.46 4.25
N THR A 75 0.89 4.57 3.53
CA THR A 75 0.10 5.01 2.37
C THR A 75 -1.40 5.10 2.66
N LEU A 76 -1.75 5.56 3.87
CA LEU A 76 -3.11 5.80 4.29
C LEU A 76 -3.44 7.29 4.20
N ASP A 77 -4.68 7.61 3.85
CA ASP A 77 -5.19 8.97 3.99
C ASP A 77 -5.35 9.38 5.47
N LYS A 78 -5.44 10.68 5.73
CA LYS A 78 -5.52 11.23 7.07
C LYS A 78 -6.70 10.68 7.89
N MET A 79 -7.86 10.49 7.26
CA MET A 79 -9.05 9.99 7.96
C MET A 79 -8.92 8.50 8.31
N SER A 80 -8.46 7.70 7.37
CA SER A 80 -8.19 6.26 7.58
C SER A 80 -7.14 6.06 8.66
N THR A 81 -6.06 6.85 8.65
CA THR A 81 -5.02 6.84 9.69
C THR A 81 -5.60 7.18 11.06
N SER A 82 -6.38 8.25 11.16
CA SER A 82 -6.98 8.67 12.43
C SER A 82 -7.91 7.59 13.01
N ARG A 83 -8.74 6.96 12.17
CA ARG A 83 -9.64 5.86 12.58
C ARG A 83 -8.84 4.62 13.01
N ALA A 84 -7.79 4.26 12.27
CA ALA A 84 -6.94 3.13 12.59
C ALA A 84 -6.23 3.32 13.93
N ILE A 85 -5.66 4.50 14.17
CA ILE A 85 -5.02 4.84 15.45
C ILE A 85 -6.03 4.76 16.59
N LYS A 86 -7.23 5.35 16.43
CA LYS A 86 -8.28 5.28 17.43
C LYS A 86 -8.69 3.84 17.74
N GLY A 87 -8.94 3.02 16.72
CA GLY A 87 -9.32 1.62 16.90
C GLY A 87 -8.23 0.79 17.60
N LEU A 88 -6.96 1.00 17.27
CA LEU A 88 -5.84 0.32 17.95
C LEU A 88 -5.66 0.80 19.40
N GLU A 89 -5.93 2.09 19.68
CA GLU A 89 -5.89 2.66 21.04
C GLU A 89 -7.00 2.07 21.90
N GLU A 90 -8.24 2.00 21.39
CA GLU A 90 -9.38 1.39 22.07
C GLU A 90 -9.17 -0.09 22.39
N LYS A 91 -8.41 -0.79 21.54
CA LYS A 91 -8.00 -2.20 21.74
C LYS A 91 -6.78 -2.33 22.65
N GLY A 92 -6.17 -1.23 23.11
CA GLY A 92 -4.99 -1.24 23.98
C GLY A 92 -3.67 -1.61 23.29
N TYR A 93 -3.60 -1.59 21.98
CA TYR A 93 -2.39 -1.96 21.23
C TYR A 93 -1.42 -0.79 21.02
N LEU A 94 -1.89 0.44 21.16
CA LEU A 94 -1.07 1.63 21.16
C LEU A 94 -1.54 2.61 22.24
N ARG A 95 -0.72 3.63 22.50
CA ARG A 95 -1.04 4.77 23.38
C ARG A 95 -0.52 6.04 22.76
N ARG A 96 -1.19 7.14 23.05
CA ARG A 96 -0.72 8.49 22.74
C ARG A 96 0.01 9.07 23.95
N ALA A 97 1.09 9.80 23.70
CA ALA A 97 1.80 10.59 24.68
C ALA A 97 2.00 12.00 24.13
N ASP A 98 2.12 12.96 25.01
CA ASP A 98 2.50 14.31 24.62
C ASP A 98 3.96 14.30 24.14
N ALA A 99 4.25 14.98 23.04
CA ALA A 99 5.64 15.20 22.64
C ALA A 99 6.33 16.10 23.67
N ALA A 100 7.57 15.77 24.02
CA ALA A 100 8.32 16.49 25.06
C ALA A 100 8.49 17.98 24.74
N GLU A 101 8.55 18.34 23.46
CA GLU A 101 8.83 19.71 22.99
C GLU A 101 7.60 20.45 22.47
N ASP A 102 6.53 19.74 22.06
CA ASP A 102 5.31 20.37 21.55
C ASP A 102 4.05 19.57 21.93
N ARG A 103 3.30 20.06 22.89
CA ARG A 103 2.02 19.46 23.35
C ARG A 103 0.94 19.38 22.28
N ARG A 104 1.10 20.07 21.14
CA ARG A 104 0.15 20.02 20.02
C ARG A 104 0.36 18.77 19.18
N ASN A 105 1.55 18.19 19.20
CA ASN A 105 1.90 16.98 18.48
C ASN A 105 1.85 15.76 19.42
N LYS A 106 0.93 14.85 19.16
CA LYS A 106 0.85 13.58 19.89
C LYS A 106 1.77 12.56 19.26
N ILE A 107 2.65 11.99 20.07
CA ILE A 107 3.47 10.84 19.69
C ILE A 107 2.70 9.57 20.00
N ILE A 108 2.66 8.68 19.03
CA ILE A 108 1.97 7.40 19.11
C ILE A 108 3.01 6.32 19.40
N ASN A 109 2.76 5.57 20.45
CA ASN A 109 3.66 4.53 20.93
C ASN A 109 2.96 3.17 20.89
N LEU A 110 3.70 2.15 20.49
CA LEU A 110 3.25 0.78 20.57
C LEU A 110 3.29 0.28 22.03
N THR A 111 2.24 -0.41 22.47
CA THR A 111 2.24 -1.09 23.77
C THR A 111 2.91 -2.45 23.68
N ALA A 112 3.21 -3.06 24.83
CA ALA A 112 3.67 -4.47 24.86
C ALA A 112 2.64 -5.42 24.24
N ALA A 113 1.35 -5.17 24.47
CA ALA A 113 0.26 -5.93 23.85
C ALA A 113 0.25 -5.77 22.31
N GLY A 114 0.44 -4.55 21.79
CA GLY A 114 0.55 -4.30 20.37
C GLY A 114 1.76 -4.98 19.74
N ARG A 115 2.92 -4.96 20.40
CA ARG A 115 4.12 -5.70 19.98
C ARG A 115 3.86 -7.21 19.96
N GLY A 116 3.22 -7.75 21.01
CA GLY A 116 2.84 -9.16 21.09
C GLY A 116 1.86 -9.55 19.97
N LEU A 117 0.92 -8.69 19.63
CA LEU A 117 -0.01 -8.91 18.52
C LEU A 117 0.72 -8.95 17.17
N TYR A 118 1.57 -7.97 16.90
CA TYR A 118 2.40 -7.95 15.68
C TYR A 118 3.20 -9.23 15.53
N ASN A 119 3.89 -9.67 16.59
CA ASN A 119 4.71 -10.87 16.57
C ASN A 119 3.92 -12.16 16.29
N LYS A 120 2.61 -12.17 16.56
CA LYS A 120 1.73 -13.30 16.22
C LYS A 120 1.26 -13.24 14.75
N ILE A 121 1.04 -12.05 14.21
CA ILE A 121 0.48 -11.88 12.87
C ILE A 121 1.57 -11.90 11.79
N ALA A 122 2.69 -11.23 12.02
CA ALA A 122 3.74 -11.05 11.01
C ALA A 122 4.25 -12.37 10.40
N PRO A 123 4.51 -13.45 11.17
CA PRO A 123 4.93 -14.73 10.58
C PRO A 123 3.88 -15.33 9.64
N LEU A 124 2.59 -15.15 9.94
CA LEU A 124 1.49 -15.67 9.12
C LEU A 124 1.37 -14.89 7.79
N VAL A 125 1.54 -13.57 7.85
CA VAL A 125 1.54 -12.70 6.65
C VAL A 125 2.74 -13.02 5.77
N LEU A 126 3.94 -13.19 6.34
CA LEU A 126 5.15 -13.57 5.62
C LEU A 126 5.04 -14.96 4.98
N ALA A 127 4.40 -15.91 5.65
CA ALA A 127 4.13 -17.23 5.07
C ALA A 127 3.20 -17.12 3.84
N GLN A 128 2.20 -16.24 3.89
CA GLN A 128 1.31 -15.99 2.75
C GLN A 128 2.06 -15.32 1.57
N GLU A 129 2.95 -14.38 1.86
CA GLU A 129 3.83 -13.79 0.85
C GLU A 129 4.72 -14.86 0.19
N THR A 130 5.33 -15.73 1.00
CA THR A 130 6.14 -16.85 0.50
C THR A 130 5.33 -17.72 -0.45
N TYR A 131 4.11 -18.10 -0.08
CA TYR A 131 3.21 -18.89 -0.92
C TYR A 131 2.89 -18.19 -2.25
N LEU A 132 2.58 -16.87 -2.20
CA LEU A 132 2.31 -16.09 -3.43
C LEU A 132 3.50 -16.06 -4.38
N LEU A 133 4.72 -16.10 -3.85
CA LEU A 133 5.95 -16.03 -4.63
C LEU A 133 6.51 -17.42 -5.03
N GLU A 134 5.94 -18.51 -4.56
CA GLU A 134 6.41 -19.89 -4.88
C GLU A 134 6.38 -20.21 -6.37
N ILE A 135 5.50 -19.57 -7.12
CA ILE A 135 5.40 -19.74 -8.58
C ILE A 135 6.61 -19.20 -9.34
N PHE A 136 7.46 -18.42 -8.68
CA PHE A 136 8.63 -17.77 -9.28
C PHE A 136 9.95 -18.40 -8.79
N SER A 137 10.89 -18.59 -9.70
CA SER A 137 12.29 -18.87 -9.36
C SER A 137 12.96 -17.71 -8.64
N ALA A 138 14.13 -17.91 -8.04
CA ALA A 138 14.89 -16.87 -7.37
C ALA A 138 15.24 -15.69 -8.31
N ASP A 139 15.61 -15.98 -9.55
CA ASP A 139 15.95 -14.97 -10.55
C ASP A 139 14.72 -14.16 -10.97
N GLU A 140 13.56 -14.80 -11.14
CA GLU A 140 12.31 -14.13 -11.45
C GLU A 140 11.83 -13.23 -10.31
N ARG A 141 12.00 -13.65 -9.04
CA ARG A 141 11.69 -12.80 -7.86
C ARG A 141 12.60 -11.57 -7.83
N SER A 142 13.88 -11.74 -8.09
CA SER A 142 14.85 -10.64 -8.18
C SER A 142 14.52 -9.67 -9.32
N MET A 143 14.09 -10.23 -10.46
CA MET A 143 13.63 -9.43 -11.60
C MET A 143 12.35 -8.65 -11.26
N LEU A 144 11.36 -9.30 -10.65
CA LEU A 144 10.10 -8.68 -10.24
C LEU A 144 10.35 -7.48 -9.29
N ASP A 145 11.17 -7.67 -8.26
CA ASP A 145 11.55 -6.61 -7.32
C ASP A 145 12.21 -5.42 -8.05
N ARG A 146 13.14 -5.68 -8.96
CA ARG A 146 13.79 -4.64 -9.77
C ARG A 146 12.79 -3.87 -10.65
N LEU A 147 11.84 -4.59 -11.28
CA LEU A 147 10.84 -3.97 -12.15
C LEU A 147 9.85 -3.11 -11.34
N LEU A 148 9.41 -3.58 -10.18
CA LEU A 148 8.54 -2.83 -9.27
C LEU A 148 9.22 -1.54 -8.81
N ARG A 149 10.47 -1.59 -8.33
CA ARG A 149 11.22 -0.38 -7.94
C ARG A 149 11.37 0.62 -9.09
N GLY A 150 11.60 0.13 -10.31
CA GLY A 150 11.67 1.01 -11.50
C GLY A 150 10.35 1.72 -11.78
N LEU A 151 9.22 1.04 -11.64
CA LEU A 151 7.89 1.61 -11.80
C LEU A 151 7.56 2.62 -10.69
N GLU A 152 7.89 2.29 -9.44
CA GLU A 152 7.72 3.16 -8.28
C GLU A 152 8.49 4.48 -8.46
N GLN A 153 9.76 4.40 -8.83
CA GLN A 153 10.59 5.58 -9.07
C GLN A 153 9.99 6.44 -10.19
N ARG A 154 9.57 5.81 -11.30
CA ARG A 154 8.99 6.55 -12.43
C ARG A 154 7.66 7.21 -12.07
N ALA A 155 6.84 6.54 -11.27
CA ALA A 155 5.58 7.12 -10.79
C ALA A 155 5.81 8.33 -9.87
N GLN A 156 6.82 8.25 -8.97
CA GLN A 156 7.20 9.37 -8.11
C GLN A 156 7.71 10.58 -8.94
N ASP A 157 8.48 10.34 -9.98
CA ASP A 157 9.00 11.41 -10.84
C ASP A 157 7.87 12.11 -11.60
N LEU A 158 6.87 11.37 -12.06
CA LEU A 158 5.68 11.95 -12.69
C LEU A 158 4.83 12.79 -11.71
N GLN A 159 4.73 12.39 -10.45
CA GLN A 159 4.01 13.17 -9.42
C GLN A 159 4.69 14.49 -9.09
N LYS A 160 6.02 14.57 -9.19
CA LYS A 160 6.78 15.81 -8.95
C LYS A 160 6.70 16.81 -10.11
N GLN A 161 6.30 16.36 -11.31
CA GLN A 161 6.17 17.19 -12.50
C GLN A 161 4.79 17.83 -12.65
N ASN A 162 3.79 17.40 -11.88
CA ASN A 162 2.43 17.91 -11.84
C ASN A 162 2.19 18.77 -10.61
#